data_657b7bef3990bcf25373690cb56164d9
#
_entry.id   657b7bef3990bcf25373690cb56164d9
#
_cell.length_a   1.000
_cell.length_b   1.000
_cell.length_c   1.000
_cell.angle_alpha   90.00
_cell.angle_beta   90.00
_cell.angle_gamma   90.00
#
_symmetry.space_group_name_H-M   'P 1'
#
loop_
_entity.id
_entity.type
_entity.pdbx_description
1 polymer ?
#
loop_
_entity_poly.entity_id
_entity_poly.type
_entity_poly.pdbx_seq_one_letter_code
_entity_poly.pdbx_strand_id
1 'polypeptide(L)'
;MRALHRIAITLILAIFTSATVADSHNPRTAVPTTKKTNSYTNIVDVNFVKQYAGIPRKQGVMIIDARPKSRRYDKGHIPGAYSIPFREFDKMAATLPADKSTLLLYYCGGPKCVLSHKSAYKAEKLGYTNIKVYANGFPGWRKNGNMVAIAIPHLKKLVGKSSPIMLIDSRPKKRKYDKGHIPGAISIPDREFDQMTSLLPAAKDTPLYFYCGGYKCKLSPNSAAKAMKLGYINVSIVPEGYPGWKETINNAAPPKPVTGKEEGTITLDSFKKIMDKAPESIMLVDVRDLDEFTSGTIKGAINLPMNDFEKKMDQLPKNKNIVFLCGTGARAGEAYDIVKMLRPEITAYFLDAEVEFNKDGSYSMKNIE
;
A
#
# COMPACT_ATOMS: atom_id res chain seq x y z
N MET A 1 0.26 89.65 -17.78
CA MET A 1 -0.84 90.40 -18.44
C MET A 1 -2.14 89.71 -18.17
N ARG A 2 -3.05 90.46 -17.58
CA ARG A 2 -4.54 90.30 -17.55
C ARG A 2 -5.11 88.97 -17.10
N ALA A 3 -5.96 88.83 -16.15
CA ALA A 3 -6.88 89.63 -15.39
C ALA A 3 -8.12 88.68 -15.07
N LEU A 4 -8.39 88.60 -13.83
CA LEU A 4 -9.71 88.65 -13.10
C LEU A 4 -10.97 88.30 -13.90
N HIS A 5 -11.80 87.40 -13.34
CA HIS A 5 -13.15 87.84 -12.90
C HIS A 5 -13.75 86.96 -11.80
N ARG A 6 -14.12 87.62 -10.76
CA ARG A 6 -15.01 87.13 -9.65
C ARG A 6 -16.47 87.20 -10.10
N ILE A 7 -17.30 86.27 -9.72
CA ILE A 7 -18.72 86.53 -9.47
C ILE A 7 -19.16 85.69 -8.25
N ALA A 8 -19.64 86.40 -7.27
CA ALA A 8 -20.33 85.86 -6.10
C ALA A 8 -21.85 86.05 -6.32
N ILE A 9 -22.67 85.12 -5.95
CA ILE A 9 -24.14 85.33 -5.68
C ILE A 9 -24.54 84.28 -4.64
N THR A 10 -24.80 84.77 -3.49
CA THR A 10 -25.84 84.94 -2.52
C THR A 10 -26.87 83.79 -2.28
N LEU A 11 -26.85 83.34 -1.06
CA LEU A 11 -27.77 82.87 -0.08
C LEU A 11 -29.27 82.81 -0.44
N ILE A 12 -29.89 81.62 -0.23
CA ILE A 12 -31.28 81.58 0.32
C ILE A 12 -31.36 80.43 1.32
N LEU A 13 -31.73 80.79 2.54
CA LEU A 13 -32.02 79.98 3.73
C LEU A 13 -33.47 79.49 3.64
N ALA A 14 -33.73 78.22 3.67
CA ALA A 14 -35.06 77.66 3.92
C ALA A 14 -35.01 76.68 5.05
N ILE A 15 -35.60 77.13 6.17
CA ILE A 15 -35.81 76.34 7.40
C ILE A 15 -37.06 75.46 7.19
N PHE A 16 -36.94 74.18 7.23
CA PHE A 16 -38.05 73.26 7.44
C PHE A 16 -37.78 72.43 8.69
N THR A 17 -38.59 72.66 9.67
CA THR A 17 -38.76 71.84 10.88
C THR A 17 -39.61 70.62 10.53
N SER A 18 -39.08 69.45 10.78
CA SER A 18 -39.90 68.24 10.84
C SER A 18 -39.43 67.30 11.95
N ALA A 19 -40.42 66.76 12.60
CA ALA A 19 -40.45 66.06 13.87
C ALA A 19 -39.52 64.82 13.89
N THR A 20 -38.88 64.67 15.06
CA THR A 20 -38.15 63.48 15.43
C THR A 20 -39.08 62.31 15.78
N VAL A 21 -39.12 61.27 14.98
CA VAL A 21 -39.60 59.92 15.39
C VAL A 21 -38.39 59.18 15.97
N ALA A 22 -38.47 58.88 17.27
CA ALA A 22 -37.48 58.07 17.95
C ALA A 22 -37.64 56.60 17.52
N ASP A 23 -36.74 56.14 16.70
CA ASP A 23 -36.64 54.71 16.33
C ASP A 23 -35.67 54.03 17.30
N SER A 24 -36.21 53.13 18.13
CA SER A 24 -35.46 52.30 19.10
C SER A 24 -34.57 51.29 18.42
N HIS A 25 -33.33 51.67 18.09
CA HIS A 25 -32.33 50.75 17.64
C HIS A 25 -31.80 49.90 18.80
N ASN A 26 -32.28 48.67 18.88
CA ASN A 26 -31.69 47.62 19.69
C ASN A 26 -30.28 47.30 19.15
N PRO A 27 -29.17 47.48 19.89
CA PRO A 27 -27.85 47.08 19.44
C PRO A 27 -27.76 45.55 19.43
N ARG A 28 -27.97 44.96 18.24
CA ARG A 28 -27.53 43.59 18.03
C ARG A 28 -26.03 43.56 18.27
N THR A 29 -25.62 43.08 19.42
CA THR A 29 -24.24 42.68 19.69
C THR A 29 -23.84 41.69 18.63
N ALA A 30 -23.04 42.11 17.67
CA ALA A 30 -22.37 41.23 16.71
C ALA A 30 -21.45 40.30 17.51
N VAL A 31 -21.91 39.08 17.71
CA VAL A 31 -21.03 38.00 18.18
C VAL A 31 -19.91 37.89 17.16
N PRO A 32 -18.63 38.04 17.54
CA PRO A 32 -17.54 37.88 16.61
C PRO A 32 -17.59 36.45 16.10
N THR A 33 -17.96 36.24 14.83
CA THR A 33 -17.76 34.97 14.16
C THR A 33 -16.25 34.78 14.02
N THR A 34 -15.64 34.19 15.03
CA THR A 34 -14.28 33.68 14.92
C THR A 34 -14.27 32.70 13.74
N LYS A 35 -13.71 33.13 12.61
CA LYS A 35 -13.31 32.19 11.53
C LYS A 35 -12.55 31.06 12.21
N LYS A 36 -13.19 29.90 12.35
CA LYS A 36 -12.54 28.70 12.85
C LYS A 36 -11.32 28.47 11.95
N THR A 37 -10.15 28.88 12.44
CA THR A 37 -8.89 28.62 11.76
C THR A 37 -8.76 27.09 11.68
N ASN A 38 -8.75 26.54 10.46
CA ASN A 38 -8.57 25.09 10.23
C ASN A 38 -7.17 24.61 10.66
N SER A 39 -6.39 25.47 11.31
CA SER A 39 -5.01 25.21 11.74
C SER A 39 -4.98 24.85 13.22
N TYR A 40 -4.37 23.72 13.54
CA TYR A 40 -4.06 23.34 14.92
C TYR A 40 -2.97 24.27 15.46
N THR A 41 -3.02 24.60 16.74
CA THR A 41 -2.17 25.66 17.33
C THR A 41 -0.74 25.20 17.63
N ASN A 42 -0.54 23.94 18.02
CA ASN A 42 0.75 23.42 18.43
C ASN A 42 1.55 22.89 17.22
N ILE A 43 2.22 23.81 16.51
CA ILE A 43 2.99 23.54 15.29
C ILE A 43 4.46 23.33 15.66
N VAL A 44 5.11 22.36 15.00
CA VAL A 44 6.53 22.05 15.15
C VAL A 44 7.27 22.09 13.81
N ASP A 45 8.57 22.28 13.89
CA ASP A 45 9.46 22.29 12.73
C ASP A 45 10.05 20.91 12.41
N VAL A 46 10.89 20.84 11.37
CA VAL A 46 11.52 19.60 10.93
C VAL A 46 12.52 19.06 11.95
N ASN A 47 13.19 19.93 12.72
CA ASN A 47 14.19 19.51 13.70
C ASN A 47 13.52 18.82 14.89
N PHE A 48 12.35 19.29 15.30
CA PHE A 48 11.53 18.57 16.27
C PHE A 48 11.15 17.17 15.77
N VAL A 49 10.69 17.05 14.53
CA VAL A 49 10.31 15.74 13.94
C VAL A 49 11.50 14.80 13.85
N LYS A 50 12.69 15.29 13.48
CA LYS A 50 13.93 14.49 13.39
C LYS A 50 14.26 13.77 14.68
N GLN A 51 13.94 14.34 15.83
CA GLN A 51 14.21 13.71 17.14
C GLN A 51 13.46 12.40 17.32
N TYR A 52 12.32 12.23 16.63
CA TYR A 52 11.42 11.09 16.81
C TYR A 52 11.34 10.16 15.59
N ALA A 53 11.70 10.67 14.41
CA ALA A 53 11.70 9.89 13.18
C ALA A 53 12.80 8.83 13.18
N GLY A 54 12.49 7.63 12.70
CA GLY A 54 13.48 6.56 12.55
C GLY A 54 12.93 5.15 12.71
N ILE A 55 13.82 4.19 12.48
CA ILE A 55 13.60 2.76 12.69
C ILE A 55 14.77 2.26 13.55
N PRO A 56 14.49 1.57 14.65
CA PRO A 56 13.20 1.26 15.25
C PRO A 56 12.38 2.49 15.65
N ARG A 57 11.05 2.34 15.72
CA ARG A 57 10.17 3.38 16.24
C ARG A 57 10.54 3.73 17.69
N LYS A 58 10.54 5.00 18.01
CA LYS A 58 10.78 5.46 19.40
C LYS A 58 9.55 5.23 20.26
N GLN A 59 9.79 4.88 21.52
CA GLN A 59 8.74 4.77 22.52
C GLN A 59 8.24 6.17 22.95
N GLY A 60 7.04 6.25 23.49
CA GLY A 60 6.45 7.50 23.99
C GLY A 60 6.02 8.50 22.90
N VAL A 61 6.12 8.13 21.64
CA VAL A 61 5.68 8.95 20.50
C VAL A 61 5.03 8.11 19.39
N MET A 62 4.00 8.64 18.79
CA MET A 62 3.40 8.11 17.57
C MET A 62 3.40 9.19 16.48
N ILE A 63 4.23 9.02 15.46
CA ILE A 63 4.21 9.87 14.25
C ILE A 63 3.11 9.36 13.34
N ILE A 64 2.22 10.24 12.90
CA ILE A 64 1.02 9.85 12.16
C ILE A 64 0.93 10.60 10.84
N ASP A 65 0.88 9.85 9.76
CA ASP A 65 0.60 10.35 8.42
C ASP A 65 -0.90 10.34 8.16
N ALA A 66 -1.49 11.53 8.08
CA ALA A 66 -2.92 11.71 7.83
C ALA A 66 -3.30 11.66 6.33
N ARG A 67 -2.34 11.43 5.42
CA ARG A 67 -2.56 11.34 3.98
C ARG A 67 -3.16 9.98 3.58
N PRO A 68 -3.82 9.88 2.42
CA PRO A 68 -4.30 8.59 1.89
C PRO A 68 -3.16 7.56 1.79
N LYS A 69 -3.41 6.32 2.29
CA LYS A 69 -2.39 5.27 2.40
C LYS A 69 -1.78 4.92 1.03
N SER A 70 -2.55 4.33 0.13
CA SER A 70 -2.04 3.78 -1.13
C SER A 70 -1.51 4.84 -2.11
N ARG A 71 -2.12 6.03 -2.13
CA ARG A 71 -1.74 7.10 -3.07
C ARG A 71 -0.56 7.94 -2.59
N ARG A 72 -0.31 8.01 -1.27
CA ARG A 72 0.69 8.91 -0.68
C ARG A 72 1.63 8.22 0.29
N TYR A 73 1.13 7.65 1.39
CA TYR A 73 1.97 7.02 2.40
C TYR A 73 2.85 5.90 1.84
N ASP A 74 2.27 4.97 1.10
CA ASP A 74 3.00 3.83 0.55
C ASP A 74 4.14 4.25 -0.38
N LYS A 75 3.96 5.36 -1.11
CA LYS A 75 4.97 5.92 -2.03
C LYS A 75 6.10 6.68 -1.35
N GLY A 76 5.89 7.09 -0.10
CA GLY A 76 6.88 7.81 0.67
C GLY A 76 6.31 8.43 1.94
N HIS A 77 6.96 8.15 3.08
CA HIS A 77 6.55 8.65 4.39
C HIS A 77 7.78 8.91 5.28
N ILE A 78 7.58 9.59 6.40
CA ILE A 78 8.60 9.81 7.42
C ILE A 78 8.92 8.47 8.08
N PRO A 79 10.19 8.05 8.20
CA PRO A 79 10.56 6.81 8.86
C PRO A 79 9.96 6.69 10.26
N GLY A 80 9.32 5.55 10.53
CA GLY A 80 8.64 5.29 11.81
C GLY A 80 7.19 5.76 11.88
N ALA A 81 6.70 6.51 10.90
CA ALA A 81 5.31 6.94 10.88
C ALA A 81 4.32 5.78 10.72
N TYR A 82 3.14 5.98 11.30
CA TYR A 82 1.96 5.15 11.10
C TYR A 82 1.05 5.80 10.06
N SER A 83 0.40 5.01 9.22
CA SER A 83 -0.62 5.50 8.32
C SER A 83 -1.98 5.47 9.00
N ILE A 84 -2.52 6.65 9.35
CA ILE A 84 -3.89 6.82 9.81
C ILE A 84 -4.52 7.93 8.97
N PRO A 85 -5.03 7.58 7.76
CA PRO A 85 -5.65 8.56 6.88
C PRO A 85 -6.79 9.30 7.57
N PHE A 86 -6.89 10.61 7.39
CA PHE A 86 -7.96 11.42 8.03
C PHE A 86 -9.36 10.84 7.79
N ARG A 87 -9.64 10.35 6.59
CA ARG A 87 -10.96 9.77 6.25
C ARG A 87 -11.26 8.46 6.98
N GLU A 88 -10.22 7.77 7.44
CA GLU A 88 -10.31 6.50 8.14
C GLU A 88 -10.06 6.64 9.64
N PHE A 89 -9.84 7.89 10.11
CA PHE A 89 -9.43 8.17 11.49
C PHE A 89 -10.34 7.50 12.51
N ASP A 90 -11.65 7.66 12.39
CA ASP A 90 -12.61 7.16 13.38
C ASP A 90 -12.61 5.63 13.47
N LYS A 91 -12.44 4.95 12.31
CA LYS A 91 -12.30 3.48 12.23
C LYS A 91 -10.98 2.99 12.82
N MET A 92 -9.96 3.82 12.77
CA MET A 92 -8.60 3.49 13.22
C MET A 92 -8.26 4.09 14.59
N ALA A 93 -9.19 4.77 15.24
CA ALA A 93 -8.95 5.42 16.53
C ALA A 93 -8.45 4.46 17.63
N ALA A 94 -8.88 3.20 17.61
CA ALA A 94 -8.41 2.16 18.52
C ALA A 94 -6.91 1.80 18.34
N THR A 95 -6.28 2.21 17.24
CA THR A 95 -4.83 1.99 17.02
C THR A 95 -3.96 3.07 17.68
N LEU A 96 -4.57 4.15 18.17
CA LEU A 96 -3.86 5.17 18.94
C LEU A 96 -3.46 4.62 20.31
N PRO A 97 -2.36 5.14 20.90
CA PRO A 97 -1.90 4.68 22.22
C PRO A 97 -2.98 4.77 23.29
N ALA A 98 -3.03 3.81 24.20
CA ALA A 98 -3.96 3.84 25.33
C ALA A 98 -3.65 5.02 26.27
N ASP A 99 -2.36 5.29 26.51
CA ASP A 99 -1.91 6.46 27.30
C ASP A 99 -2.15 7.76 26.52
N LYS A 100 -3.06 8.57 27.04
CA LYS A 100 -3.46 9.84 26.44
C LYS A 100 -2.42 10.95 26.52
N SER A 101 -1.38 10.77 27.33
CA SER A 101 -0.22 11.68 27.44
C SER A 101 0.86 11.39 26.39
N THR A 102 0.79 10.25 25.68
CA THR A 102 1.72 9.91 24.59
C THR A 102 1.74 11.00 23.53
N LEU A 103 2.94 11.40 23.11
CA LEU A 103 3.10 12.39 22.04
C LEU A 103 2.53 11.88 20.72
N LEU A 104 1.49 12.54 20.22
CA LEU A 104 0.95 12.32 18.86
C LEU A 104 1.47 13.42 17.93
N LEU A 105 2.29 13.05 16.97
CA LEU A 105 2.90 13.96 16.00
C LEU A 105 2.27 13.75 14.62
N TYR A 106 1.34 14.61 14.24
CA TYR A 106 0.62 14.52 12.98
C TYR A 106 1.34 15.28 11.85
N TYR A 107 1.30 14.73 10.64
CA TYR A 107 1.69 15.46 9.44
C TYR A 107 0.80 15.07 8.24
N CYS A 108 0.86 15.86 7.16
CA CYS A 108 0.17 15.57 5.91
C CYS A 108 0.93 16.07 4.66
N GLY A 109 0.22 16.63 3.68
CA GLY A 109 0.74 17.01 2.36
C GLY A 109 1.45 18.37 2.29
N GLY A 110 1.68 19.05 3.42
CA GLY A 110 2.36 20.35 3.48
C GLY A 110 1.44 21.50 3.89
N PRO A 111 1.91 22.76 3.80
CA PRO A 111 1.26 23.92 4.44
C PRO A 111 -0.20 24.18 4.03
N LYS A 112 -0.55 23.82 2.80
CA LYS A 112 -1.93 23.97 2.28
C LYS A 112 -2.84 22.80 2.66
N CYS A 113 -2.32 21.76 3.33
CA CYS A 113 -3.05 20.53 3.64
C CYS A 113 -3.58 20.57 5.07
N VAL A 114 -4.90 20.48 5.23
CA VAL A 114 -5.57 20.54 6.54
C VAL A 114 -5.78 19.19 7.22
N LEU A 115 -5.38 18.08 6.59
CA LEU A 115 -5.69 16.73 7.08
C LEU A 115 -5.06 16.44 8.44
N SER A 116 -3.78 16.80 8.64
CA SER A 116 -3.09 16.64 9.93
C SER A 116 -3.71 17.48 11.04
N HIS A 117 -4.10 18.71 10.74
CA HIS A 117 -4.77 19.60 11.69
C HIS A 117 -6.13 19.05 12.12
N LYS A 118 -6.94 18.58 11.16
CA LYS A 118 -8.24 17.98 11.44
C LYS A 118 -8.11 16.66 12.23
N SER A 119 -7.07 15.83 11.93
CA SER A 119 -6.80 14.63 12.71
C SER A 119 -6.35 14.95 14.14
N ALA A 120 -5.53 15.98 14.33
CA ALA A 120 -5.13 16.47 15.64
C ALA A 120 -6.33 16.87 16.50
N TYR A 121 -7.28 17.67 15.96
CA TYR A 121 -8.53 18.00 16.65
C TYR A 121 -9.40 16.78 16.99
N LYS A 122 -9.41 15.76 16.13
CA LYS A 122 -10.12 14.52 16.46
C LYS A 122 -9.46 13.79 17.63
N ALA A 123 -8.12 13.72 17.66
CA ALA A 123 -7.39 13.11 18.77
C ALA A 123 -7.60 13.89 20.08
N GLU A 124 -7.59 15.21 20.05
CA GLU A 124 -7.88 16.07 21.21
C GLU A 124 -9.26 15.76 21.79
N LYS A 125 -10.29 15.62 20.94
CA LYS A 125 -11.64 15.21 21.36
C LYS A 125 -11.69 13.81 22.00
N LEU A 126 -10.73 12.95 21.70
CA LEU A 126 -10.57 11.63 22.31
C LEU A 126 -9.75 11.68 23.63
N GLY A 127 -9.41 12.89 24.11
CA GLY A 127 -8.73 13.12 25.37
C GLY A 127 -7.20 13.07 25.30
N TYR A 128 -6.58 13.06 24.11
CA TYR A 128 -5.12 13.17 24.01
C TYR A 128 -4.68 14.59 24.32
N THR A 129 -3.69 14.73 25.20
CA THR A 129 -3.23 16.03 25.74
C THR A 129 -1.91 16.50 25.12
N ASN A 130 -1.11 15.60 24.53
CA ASN A 130 0.19 15.90 23.96
C ASN A 130 0.19 15.73 22.44
N ILE A 131 -0.34 16.72 21.74
CA ILE A 131 -0.52 16.68 20.29
C ILE A 131 0.29 17.80 19.64
N LYS A 132 1.00 17.45 18.56
CA LYS A 132 1.75 18.40 17.73
C LYS A 132 1.50 18.14 16.25
N VAL A 133 1.64 19.18 15.44
CA VAL A 133 1.45 19.11 13.99
C VAL A 133 2.68 19.64 13.28
N TYR A 134 3.25 18.82 12.41
CA TYR A 134 4.28 19.23 11.46
C TYR A 134 3.61 19.73 10.17
N ALA A 135 3.35 21.04 10.11
CA ALA A 135 2.56 21.67 9.04
C ALA A 135 3.27 21.63 7.67
N ASN A 136 4.62 21.68 7.62
CA ASN A 136 5.38 21.54 6.37
C ASN A 136 5.25 20.14 5.76
N GLY A 137 4.80 19.16 6.53
CA GLY A 137 4.43 17.83 6.08
C GLY A 137 5.52 17.05 5.37
N PHE A 138 5.15 16.01 4.66
CA PHE A 138 6.10 15.16 3.94
C PHE A 138 6.94 15.90 2.88
N PRO A 139 6.39 16.86 2.09
CA PRO A 139 7.20 17.65 1.18
C PRO A 139 8.30 18.44 1.89
N GLY A 140 8.00 19.05 3.05
CA GLY A 140 8.99 19.73 3.87
C GLY A 140 10.07 18.78 4.39
N TRP A 141 9.70 17.58 4.81
CA TRP A 141 10.62 16.51 5.22
C TRP A 141 11.64 16.18 4.12
N ARG A 142 11.14 15.93 2.90
CA ARG A 142 11.98 15.62 1.71
C ARG A 142 12.88 16.79 1.32
N LYS A 143 12.33 18.02 1.27
CA LYS A 143 13.09 19.22 0.89
C LYS A 143 14.31 19.45 1.80
N ASN A 144 14.23 19.02 3.06
CA ASN A 144 15.34 19.08 4.01
C ASN A 144 16.32 17.89 3.89
N GLY A 145 16.31 17.14 2.80
CA GLY A 145 17.24 16.04 2.54
C GLY A 145 17.13 14.87 3.52
N ASN A 146 16.01 14.70 4.19
CA ASN A 146 15.85 13.64 5.17
C ASN A 146 15.54 12.29 4.52
N MET A 147 15.98 11.21 5.17
CA MET A 147 15.68 9.83 4.76
C MET A 147 14.17 9.61 4.63
N VAL A 148 13.79 8.87 3.59
CA VAL A 148 12.40 8.53 3.27
C VAL A 148 12.18 7.04 3.52
N ALA A 149 10.99 6.67 3.98
CA ALA A 149 10.53 5.29 4.00
C ALA A 149 9.45 5.07 2.93
N ILE A 150 9.46 3.91 2.29
CA ILE A 150 8.40 3.43 1.40
C ILE A 150 7.82 2.13 1.94
N ALA A 151 6.57 1.83 1.59
CA ALA A 151 5.93 0.58 1.98
C ALA A 151 6.09 -0.52 0.91
N ILE A 152 6.00 -1.79 1.34
CA ILE A 152 6.08 -2.97 0.46
C ILE A 152 5.13 -2.89 -0.76
N PRO A 153 3.86 -2.44 -0.65
CA PRO A 153 2.99 -2.35 -1.82
C PRO A 153 3.53 -1.43 -2.92
N HIS A 154 4.30 -0.41 -2.55
CA HIS A 154 4.98 0.44 -3.53
C HIS A 154 6.24 -0.23 -4.08
N LEU A 155 7.05 -0.83 -3.23
CA LEU A 155 8.24 -1.58 -3.65
C LEU A 155 7.89 -2.67 -4.67
N LYS A 156 6.82 -3.43 -4.46
CA LYS A 156 6.32 -4.44 -5.42
C LYS A 156 6.06 -3.88 -6.82
N LYS A 157 5.64 -2.62 -6.91
CA LYS A 157 5.43 -1.95 -8.20
C LYS A 157 6.72 -1.50 -8.88
N LEU A 158 7.80 -1.41 -8.14
CA LEU A 158 9.13 -1.01 -8.64
C LEU A 158 9.95 -2.24 -9.04
N VAL A 159 9.90 -3.31 -8.25
CA VAL A 159 10.58 -4.58 -8.54
C VAL A 159 9.96 -5.21 -9.78
N GLY A 160 10.78 -5.61 -10.75
CA GLY A 160 10.32 -6.22 -12.00
C GLY A 160 9.98 -5.21 -13.13
N LYS A 161 10.13 -3.91 -12.90
CA LYS A 161 10.08 -2.91 -13.97
C LYS A 161 11.50 -2.63 -14.48
N SER A 162 11.61 -2.23 -15.74
CA SER A 162 12.87 -1.75 -16.35
C SER A 162 13.37 -0.41 -15.76
N SER A 163 12.96 -0.04 -14.56
CA SER A 163 13.39 1.18 -13.88
C SER A 163 14.77 0.95 -13.26
N PRO A 164 15.71 1.89 -13.40
CA PRO A 164 17.03 1.79 -12.81
C PRO A 164 16.96 2.05 -11.30
N ILE A 165 16.48 1.09 -10.54
CA ILE A 165 16.52 1.10 -9.07
C ILE A 165 17.54 0.10 -8.59
N MET A 166 18.17 0.39 -7.46
CA MET A 166 19.00 -0.56 -6.75
C MET A 166 18.37 -0.94 -5.42
N LEU A 167 18.04 -2.20 -5.27
CA LEU A 167 17.49 -2.76 -4.05
C LEU A 167 18.58 -3.48 -3.26
N ILE A 168 18.76 -3.11 -1.99
CA ILE A 168 19.89 -3.52 -1.16
C ILE A 168 19.39 -4.20 0.11
N ASP A 169 19.84 -5.43 0.31
CA ASP A 169 19.64 -6.17 1.55
C ASP A 169 20.82 -5.89 2.51
N SER A 170 20.53 -5.18 3.59
CA SER A 170 21.53 -4.84 4.62
C SER A 170 21.74 -5.92 5.68
N ARG A 171 21.09 -7.09 5.55
CA ARG A 171 21.21 -8.22 6.47
C ARG A 171 22.52 -9.01 6.22
N PRO A 172 23.02 -9.77 7.22
CA PRO A 172 24.18 -10.66 7.02
C PRO A 172 23.95 -11.64 5.86
N LYS A 173 24.90 -11.71 4.91
CA LYS A 173 24.77 -12.50 3.66
C LYS A 173 24.47 -13.97 3.96
N LYS A 174 25.41 -14.73 4.55
CA LYS A 174 25.30 -16.19 4.77
C LYS A 174 24.09 -16.59 5.63
N ARG A 175 23.78 -15.81 6.69
CA ARG A 175 22.76 -16.19 7.69
C ARG A 175 21.35 -15.76 7.31
N LYS A 176 21.19 -14.78 6.41
CA LYS A 176 19.89 -14.17 6.09
C LYS A 176 19.63 -14.03 4.60
N TYR A 177 20.50 -13.36 3.85
CA TYR A 177 20.28 -13.12 2.41
C TYR A 177 20.24 -14.45 1.62
N ASP A 178 21.23 -15.33 1.81
CA ASP A 178 21.33 -16.61 1.10
C ASP A 178 20.15 -17.58 1.44
N LYS A 179 19.49 -17.36 2.59
CA LYS A 179 18.29 -18.12 3.00
C LYS A 179 16.97 -17.53 2.46
N GLY A 180 17.06 -16.43 1.75
CA GLY A 180 15.93 -15.76 1.11
C GLY A 180 16.02 -14.24 1.19
N HIS A 181 15.74 -13.60 0.07
CA HIS A 181 15.80 -12.16 -0.13
C HIS A 181 14.68 -11.69 -1.08
N ILE A 182 14.49 -10.39 -1.19
CA ILE A 182 13.55 -9.82 -2.16
C ILE A 182 14.15 -9.97 -3.55
N PRO A 183 13.42 -10.49 -4.54
CA PRO A 183 13.93 -10.67 -5.90
C PRO A 183 14.57 -9.41 -6.48
N GLY A 184 15.72 -9.54 -7.11
CA GLY A 184 16.50 -8.43 -7.67
C GLY A 184 17.29 -7.61 -6.64
N ALA A 185 17.25 -7.96 -5.36
CA ALA A 185 18.10 -7.32 -4.36
C ALA A 185 19.54 -7.85 -4.44
N ILE A 186 20.49 -6.95 -4.17
CA ILE A 186 21.89 -7.33 -3.92
C ILE A 186 22.18 -7.33 -2.42
N SER A 187 23.14 -8.16 -2.00
CA SER A 187 23.57 -8.20 -0.60
C SER A 187 24.71 -7.20 -0.35
N ILE A 188 24.43 -6.18 0.45
CA ILE A 188 25.45 -5.28 1.03
C ILE A 188 25.17 -5.21 2.53
N PRO A 189 25.72 -6.15 3.34
CA PRO A 189 25.51 -6.15 4.78
C PRO A 189 25.97 -4.85 5.42
N ASP A 190 25.22 -4.32 6.38
CA ASP A 190 25.53 -3.03 7.04
C ASP A 190 26.96 -2.99 7.64
N ARG A 191 27.44 -4.10 8.19
CA ARG A 191 28.79 -4.20 8.75
C ARG A 191 29.91 -4.18 7.70
N GLU A 192 29.60 -4.58 6.46
CA GLU A 192 30.54 -4.69 5.35
C GLU A 192 30.34 -3.53 4.35
N PHE A 193 29.39 -2.63 4.63
CA PHE A 193 28.96 -1.59 3.70
C PHE A 193 30.13 -0.76 3.15
N ASP A 194 31.02 -0.31 4.04
CA ASP A 194 32.12 0.60 3.68
C ASP A 194 33.16 -0.06 2.75
N GLN A 195 33.27 -1.40 2.82
CA GLN A 195 34.12 -2.23 1.96
C GLN A 195 33.47 -2.58 0.62
N MET A 196 32.15 -2.43 0.51
CA MET A 196 31.35 -2.83 -0.66
C MET A 196 30.78 -1.63 -1.44
N THR A 197 31.29 -0.44 -1.20
CA THR A 197 30.82 0.81 -1.85
C THR A 197 31.01 0.81 -3.37
N SER A 198 31.97 0.02 -3.89
CA SER A 198 32.16 -0.16 -5.34
C SER A 198 30.99 -0.84 -6.05
N LEU A 199 30.13 -1.54 -5.31
CA LEU A 199 28.89 -2.12 -5.86
C LEU A 199 27.75 -1.09 -6.02
N LEU A 200 27.89 0.09 -5.43
CA LEU A 200 26.90 1.15 -5.57
C LEU A 200 27.04 1.84 -6.94
N PRO A 201 25.94 2.33 -7.53
CA PRO A 201 25.99 2.97 -8.84
C PRO A 201 26.82 4.25 -8.80
N ALA A 202 27.54 4.55 -9.88
CA ALA A 202 28.33 5.78 -9.98
C ALA A 202 27.44 7.05 -9.93
N ALA A 203 26.26 7.01 -10.57
CA ALA A 203 25.29 8.09 -10.57
C ALA A 203 24.63 8.25 -9.19
N LYS A 204 24.83 9.40 -8.55
CA LYS A 204 24.36 9.67 -7.18
C LYS A 204 22.87 9.95 -7.07
N ASP A 205 22.19 10.13 -8.16
CA ASP A 205 20.73 10.28 -8.29
C ASP A 205 19.99 8.95 -8.52
N THR A 206 20.73 7.84 -8.72
CA THR A 206 20.11 6.51 -8.81
C THR A 206 19.32 6.20 -7.55
N PRO A 207 18.03 5.80 -7.65
CA PRO A 207 17.22 5.47 -6.50
C PRO A 207 17.73 4.21 -5.78
N LEU A 208 18.12 4.36 -4.51
CA LEU A 208 18.58 3.28 -3.64
C LEU A 208 17.51 2.94 -2.60
N TYR A 209 17.15 1.66 -2.52
CA TYR A 209 16.18 1.15 -1.56
C TYR A 209 16.84 0.12 -0.65
N PHE A 210 16.90 0.43 0.64
CA PHE A 210 17.52 -0.43 1.65
C PHE A 210 16.46 -1.14 2.48
N TYR A 211 16.61 -2.44 2.70
CA TYR A 211 15.76 -3.18 3.62
C TYR A 211 16.57 -4.09 4.55
N CYS A 212 15.94 -4.54 5.64
CA CYS A 212 16.54 -5.51 6.54
C CYS A 212 15.47 -6.42 7.21
N GLY A 213 15.56 -6.67 8.51
CA GLY A 213 14.71 -7.61 9.26
C GLY A 213 13.39 -7.05 9.79
N GLY A 214 12.93 -5.90 9.30
CA GLY A 214 11.65 -5.30 9.73
C GLY A 214 11.81 -4.15 10.73
N TYR A 215 10.70 -3.68 11.31
CA TYR A 215 10.62 -2.46 12.14
C TYR A 215 11.53 -2.41 13.38
N LYS A 216 12.04 -3.54 13.85
CA LYS A 216 12.99 -3.61 14.98
C LYS A 216 14.47 -3.60 14.54
N CYS A 217 14.75 -3.58 13.24
CA CYS A 217 16.07 -3.74 12.67
C CYS A 217 16.69 -2.38 12.30
N LYS A 218 17.91 -2.09 12.78
CA LYS A 218 18.65 -0.86 12.50
C LYS A 218 19.53 -0.93 11.25
N LEU A 219 19.74 -2.11 10.65
CA LEU A 219 20.74 -2.29 9.60
C LEU A 219 20.44 -1.46 8.35
N SER A 220 19.21 -1.50 7.82
CA SER A 220 18.87 -0.72 6.63
C SER A 220 18.88 0.80 6.84
N PRO A 221 18.41 1.38 7.96
CA PRO A 221 18.61 2.79 8.24
C PRO A 221 20.09 3.19 8.34
N ASN A 222 20.94 2.36 8.95
CA ASN A 222 22.38 2.64 9.06
C ASN A 222 23.04 2.64 7.67
N SER A 223 22.82 1.60 6.86
CA SER A 223 23.35 1.52 5.50
C SER A 223 22.85 2.67 4.62
N ALA A 224 21.56 3.01 4.72
CA ALA A 224 20.97 4.14 4.01
C ALA A 224 21.63 5.48 4.42
N ALA A 225 21.88 5.69 5.72
CA ALA A 225 22.58 6.88 6.20
C ALA A 225 24.03 6.96 5.69
N LYS A 226 24.74 5.83 5.60
CA LYS A 226 26.09 5.77 4.99
C LYS A 226 26.03 6.16 3.51
N ALA A 227 25.05 5.62 2.74
CA ALA A 227 24.87 6.01 1.35
C ALA A 227 24.57 7.50 1.18
N MET A 228 23.74 8.08 2.04
CA MET A 228 23.46 9.53 2.02
C MET A 228 24.74 10.35 2.29
N LYS A 229 25.60 9.91 3.20
CA LYS A 229 26.92 10.54 3.45
C LYS A 229 27.84 10.46 2.25
N LEU A 230 27.73 9.44 1.40
CA LEU A 230 28.45 9.30 0.14
C LEU A 230 27.84 10.15 -1.01
N GLY A 231 26.84 10.98 -0.71
CA GLY A 231 26.22 11.91 -1.66
C GLY A 231 25.05 11.35 -2.47
N TYR A 232 24.54 10.15 -2.15
CA TYR A 232 23.31 9.66 -2.80
C TYR A 232 22.09 10.44 -2.32
N ILE A 233 21.33 11.00 -3.26
CA ILE A 233 20.22 11.92 -2.97
C ILE A 233 18.84 11.25 -2.98
N ASN A 234 18.70 10.09 -3.61
CA ASN A 234 17.44 9.33 -3.72
C ASN A 234 17.49 8.05 -2.90
N VAL A 235 17.66 8.20 -1.58
CA VAL A 235 17.80 7.08 -0.65
C VAL A 235 16.50 6.86 0.12
N SER A 236 16.04 5.62 0.11
CA SER A 236 14.83 5.21 0.84
C SER A 236 15.06 3.90 1.60
N ILE A 237 14.33 3.72 2.70
CA ILE A 237 14.28 2.45 3.43
C ILE A 237 12.92 1.79 3.27
N VAL A 238 12.88 0.48 3.45
CA VAL A 238 11.67 -0.34 3.47
C VAL A 238 11.52 -0.94 4.87
N PRO A 239 10.80 -0.25 5.77
CA PRO A 239 10.76 -0.61 7.20
C PRO A 239 10.20 -1.99 7.51
N GLU A 240 9.24 -2.47 6.71
CA GLU A 240 8.68 -3.82 6.85
C GLU A 240 9.72 -4.91 6.57
N GLY A 241 10.73 -4.59 5.78
CA GLY A 241 11.84 -5.46 5.43
C GLY A 241 11.44 -6.78 4.76
N TYR A 242 12.33 -7.76 4.80
CA TYR A 242 12.05 -9.07 4.23
C TYR A 242 10.86 -9.81 4.87
N PRO A 243 10.63 -9.74 6.21
CA PRO A 243 9.43 -10.33 6.80
C PRO A 243 8.13 -9.80 6.18
N GLY A 244 8.00 -8.48 6.04
CA GLY A 244 6.83 -7.88 5.40
C GLY A 244 6.70 -8.25 3.92
N TRP A 245 7.80 -8.38 3.18
CA TRP A 245 7.77 -8.92 1.82
C TRP A 245 7.22 -10.34 1.78
N LYS A 246 7.73 -11.25 2.61
CA LYS A 246 7.23 -12.64 2.72
C LYS A 246 5.74 -12.69 3.06
N GLU A 247 5.31 -11.90 4.03
CA GLU A 247 3.91 -11.83 4.41
C GLU A 247 3.01 -11.42 3.24
N THR A 248 3.44 -10.45 2.42
CA THR A 248 2.66 -10.05 1.25
C THR A 248 2.67 -11.06 0.10
N ILE A 249 3.64 -11.97 0.05
CA ILE A 249 3.63 -13.11 -0.88
C ILE A 249 2.68 -14.17 -0.33
N ASN A 250 2.82 -14.52 0.94
CA ASN A 250 2.00 -15.54 1.59
C ASN A 250 0.52 -15.11 1.73
N ASN A 251 0.26 -13.79 1.90
CA ASN A 251 -1.09 -13.21 2.01
C ASN A 251 -1.60 -12.65 0.67
N ALA A 252 -0.85 -12.78 -0.43
CA ALA A 252 -1.43 -12.58 -1.74
C ALA A 252 -2.52 -13.65 -1.87
N ALA A 253 -3.77 -13.23 -1.82
CA ALA A 253 -4.86 -14.14 -2.12
C ALA A 253 -4.53 -14.81 -3.46
N PRO A 254 -4.57 -16.16 -3.52
CA PRO A 254 -4.29 -16.86 -4.76
C PRO A 254 -5.20 -16.27 -5.86
N PRO A 255 -4.74 -16.19 -7.10
CA PRO A 255 -5.60 -15.76 -8.19
C PRO A 255 -6.89 -16.57 -8.14
N LYS A 256 -8.04 -15.88 -8.07
CA LYS A 256 -9.32 -16.58 -8.10
C LYS A 256 -9.55 -17.08 -9.53
N PRO A 257 -10.11 -18.28 -9.69
CA PRO A 257 -10.56 -18.74 -10.99
C PRO A 257 -11.52 -17.72 -11.61
N VAL A 258 -11.27 -17.36 -12.85
CA VAL A 258 -12.18 -16.53 -13.65
C VAL A 258 -12.91 -17.48 -14.60
N THR A 259 -14.23 -17.50 -14.51
CA THR A 259 -15.07 -18.36 -15.34
C THR A 259 -15.02 -17.97 -16.82
N GLY A 260 -15.06 -18.97 -17.69
CA GLY A 260 -15.18 -18.81 -19.13
C GLY A 260 -16.62 -18.43 -19.55
N LYS A 261 -16.93 -18.62 -20.82
CA LYS A 261 -18.27 -18.32 -21.37
C LYS A 261 -19.31 -19.33 -20.90
N GLU A 262 -18.92 -20.59 -20.74
CA GLU A 262 -19.77 -21.66 -20.26
C GLU A 262 -19.68 -21.83 -18.76
N GLU A 263 -20.77 -22.27 -18.14
CA GLU A 263 -20.84 -22.48 -16.71
C GLU A 263 -19.81 -23.54 -16.26
N GLY A 264 -19.04 -23.23 -15.23
CA GLY A 264 -18.02 -24.13 -14.69
C GLY A 264 -16.69 -24.08 -15.40
N THR A 265 -16.58 -23.48 -16.58
CA THR A 265 -15.28 -23.36 -17.27
C THR A 265 -14.36 -22.37 -16.56
N ILE A 266 -13.05 -22.65 -16.56
CA ILE A 266 -12.03 -21.67 -16.17
C ILE A 266 -11.32 -21.15 -17.42
N THR A 267 -11.15 -19.81 -17.53
CA THR A 267 -10.42 -19.25 -18.67
C THR A 267 -8.96 -19.71 -18.68
N LEU A 268 -8.43 -19.98 -19.85
CA LEU A 268 -7.05 -20.45 -20.04
C LEU A 268 -6.03 -19.48 -19.41
N ASP A 269 -6.24 -18.16 -19.56
CA ASP A 269 -5.38 -17.13 -18.94
C ASP A 269 -5.45 -17.16 -17.41
N SER A 270 -6.63 -17.40 -16.84
CA SER A 270 -6.80 -17.53 -15.39
C SER A 270 -6.09 -18.79 -14.88
N PHE A 271 -6.27 -19.90 -15.58
CA PHE A 271 -5.60 -21.16 -15.24
C PHE A 271 -4.06 -21.00 -15.28
N LYS A 272 -3.49 -20.51 -16.38
CA LYS A 272 -2.05 -20.24 -16.51
C LYS A 272 -1.54 -19.33 -15.40
N LYS A 273 -2.27 -18.29 -15.06
CA LYS A 273 -1.91 -17.36 -14.00
C LYS A 273 -1.92 -18.00 -12.60
N ILE A 274 -2.85 -18.92 -12.34
CA ILE A 274 -2.89 -19.70 -11.09
C ILE A 274 -1.69 -20.64 -11.03
N MET A 275 -1.45 -21.37 -12.10
CA MET A 275 -0.34 -22.33 -12.17
C MET A 275 1.04 -21.68 -12.03
N ASP A 276 1.19 -20.45 -12.54
CA ASP A 276 2.43 -19.65 -12.41
C ASP A 276 2.65 -19.08 -11.00
N LYS A 277 1.57 -18.68 -10.32
CA LYS A 277 1.67 -17.87 -9.10
C LYS A 277 1.32 -18.58 -7.80
N ALA A 278 0.41 -19.53 -7.84
CA ALA A 278 -0.13 -20.20 -6.67
C ALA A 278 -0.77 -21.54 -7.02
N PRO A 279 -0.03 -22.51 -7.63
CA PRO A 279 -0.57 -23.80 -8.06
C PRO A 279 -1.18 -24.57 -6.89
N GLU A 280 -0.66 -24.38 -5.68
CA GLU A 280 -1.19 -24.99 -4.46
C GLU A 280 -2.56 -24.48 -4.04
N SER A 281 -3.06 -23.38 -4.62
CA SER A 281 -4.37 -22.79 -4.31
C SER A 281 -5.55 -23.54 -4.91
N ILE A 282 -5.28 -24.43 -5.85
CA ILE A 282 -6.26 -25.30 -6.48
C ILE A 282 -5.84 -26.77 -6.32
N MET A 283 -6.80 -27.67 -6.47
CA MET A 283 -6.55 -29.10 -6.64
C MET A 283 -6.79 -29.46 -8.08
N LEU A 284 -5.73 -29.90 -8.76
CA LEU A 284 -5.84 -30.39 -10.13
C LEU A 284 -6.26 -31.87 -10.10
N VAL A 285 -7.28 -32.20 -10.87
CA VAL A 285 -7.81 -33.55 -11.00
C VAL A 285 -7.82 -33.92 -12.48
N ASP A 286 -6.94 -34.83 -12.84
CA ASP A 286 -6.91 -35.41 -14.17
C ASP A 286 -7.89 -36.58 -14.24
N VAL A 287 -8.93 -36.43 -15.04
CA VAL A 287 -10.01 -37.41 -15.18
C VAL A 287 -9.83 -38.39 -16.31
N ARG A 288 -8.65 -38.39 -16.93
CA ARG A 288 -8.27 -39.38 -17.96
C ARG A 288 -7.98 -40.72 -17.33
N ASP A 289 -7.93 -41.75 -18.17
CA ASP A 289 -7.57 -43.11 -17.75
C ASP A 289 -6.16 -43.15 -17.20
N LEU A 290 -5.87 -44.17 -16.40
CA LEU A 290 -4.58 -44.30 -15.70
C LEU A 290 -3.37 -44.40 -16.65
N ASP A 291 -3.52 -45.05 -17.77
CA ASP A 291 -2.48 -45.17 -18.81
C ASP A 291 -2.18 -43.81 -19.47
N GLU A 292 -3.20 -43.00 -19.77
CA GLU A 292 -3.06 -41.61 -20.24
C GLU A 292 -2.35 -40.74 -19.20
N PHE A 293 -2.76 -40.86 -17.93
CA PHE A 293 -2.16 -40.11 -16.82
C PHE A 293 -0.70 -40.46 -16.61
N THR A 294 -0.34 -41.74 -16.66
CA THR A 294 1.03 -42.21 -16.47
C THR A 294 1.94 -41.88 -17.65
N SER A 295 1.38 -41.73 -18.84
CA SER A 295 2.14 -41.30 -20.04
C SER A 295 2.49 -39.80 -20.01
N GLY A 296 1.79 -38.98 -19.18
CA GLY A 296 2.09 -37.57 -18.94
C GLY A 296 0.89 -36.85 -18.35
N THR A 297 1.15 -35.94 -17.41
CA THR A 297 0.11 -35.07 -16.78
C THR A 297 0.73 -33.77 -16.30
N ILE A 298 -0.10 -32.83 -15.84
CA ILE A 298 0.38 -31.59 -15.23
C ILE A 298 0.93 -31.90 -13.83
N LYS A 299 2.13 -31.42 -13.54
CA LYS A 299 2.78 -31.62 -12.24
C LYS A 299 1.88 -31.20 -11.07
N GLY A 300 1.61 -32.13 -10.16
CA GLY A 300 0.76 -31.93 -8.99
C GLY A 300 -0.71 -32.28 -9.19
N ALA A 301 -1.12 -32.73 -10.36
CA ALA A 301 -2.42 -33.30 -10.59
C ALA A 301 -2.55 -34.68 -9.92
N ILE A 302 -3.73 -35.00 -9.40
CA ILE A 302 -4.10 -36.35 -8.99
C ILE A 302 -4.93 -36.99 -10.11
N ASN A 303 -4.86 -38.33 -10.21
CA ASN A 303 -5.69 -39.03 -11.16
C ASN A 303 -6.98 -39.54 -10.50
N LEU A 304 -8.10 -39.20 -11.11
CA LEU A 304 -9.41 -39.71 -10.75
C LEU A 304 -10.21 -40.01 -12.01
N PRO A 305 -9.97 -41.19 -12.64
CA PRO A 305 -10.59 -41.54 -13.93
C PRO A 305 -12.11 -41.55 -13.89
N MET A 306 -12.76 -41.18 -14.99
CA MET A 306 -14.22 -41.12 -15.10
C MET A 306 -14.90 -42.42 -14.73
N ASN A 307 -14.32 -43.58 -15.06
CA ASN A 307 -14.85 -44.90 -14.72
C ASN A 307 -15.01 -45.17 -13.22
N ASP A 308 -14.18 -44.51 -12.39
CA ASP A 308 -14.21 -44.60 -10.93
C ASP A 308 -14.70 -43.32 -10.23
N PHE A 309 -15.05 -42.30 -11.02
CA PHE A 309 -15.22 -40.93 -10.52
C PHE A 309 -16.26 -40.83 -9.41
N GLU A 310 -17.49 -41.31 -9.64
CA GLU A 310 -18.58 -41.24 -8.64
C GLU A 310 -18.24 -41.99 -7.37
N LYS A 311 -17.55 -43.15 -7.48
CA LYS A 311 -17.15 -43.96 -6.33
C LYS A 311 -16.08 -43.30 -5.44
N LYS A 312 -15.24 -42.45 -6.06
CA LYS A 312 -14.05 -41.86 -5.43
C LYS A 312 -14.15 -40.36 -5.20
N MET A 313 -15.18 -39.67 -5.68
CA MET A 313 -15.31 -38.22 -5.57
C MET A 313 -15.45 -37.71 -4.13
N ASP A 314 -15.76 -38.61 -3.16
CA ASP A 314 -15.77 -38.28 -1.74
C ASP A 314 -14.37 -37.87 -1.21
N GLN A 315 -13.31 -38.19 -1.91
CA GLN A 315 -11.94 -37.75 -1.62
C GLN A 315 -11.70 -36.27 -1.94
N LEU A 316 -12.60 -35.63 -2.69
CA LEU A 316 -12.46 -34.23 -3.08
C LEU A 316 -12.75 -33.30 -1.88
N PRO A 317 -11.81 -32.38 -1.54
CA PRO A 317 -11.95 -31.50 -0.39
C PRO A 317 -12.99 -30.40 -0.63
N LYS A 318 -13.77 -30.07 0.40
CA LYS A 318 -14.77 -28.98 0.37
C LYS A 318 -14.18 -27.58 0.49
N ASN A 319 -12.95 -27.46 0.97
CA ASN A 319 -12.31 -26.19 1.32
C ASN A 319 -11.25 -25.73 0.32
N LYS A 320 -11.21 -26.32 -0.87
CA LYS A 320 -10.27 -26.00 -1.93
C LYS A 320 -10.97 -25.97 -3.28
N ASN A 321 -10.61 -25.03 -4.14
CA ASN A 321 -11.11 -25.01 -5.52
C ASN A 321 -10.54 -26.20 -6.28
N ILE A 322 -11.39 -26.93 -6.99
CA ILE A 322 -11.01 -28.08 -7.81
C ILE A 322 -11.05 -27.66 -9.27
N VAL A 323 -10.05 -28.05 -10.05
CA VAL A 323 -10.03 -27.88 -11.49
C VAL A 323 -9.84 -29.24 -12.15
N PHE A 324 -10.88 -29.68 -12.84
CA PHE A 324 -10.84 -30.91 -13.65
C PHE A 324 -10.16 -30.64 -14.98
N LEU A 325 -9.35 -31.60 -15.44
CA LEU A 325 -8.65 -31.53 -16.72
C LEU A 325 -8.66 -32.88 -17.45
N CYS A 326 -8.70 -32.81 -18.76
CA CYS A 326 -8.48 -33.94 -19.67
C CYS A 326 -7.81 -33.44 -20.96
N GLY A 327 -7.77 -34.22 -22.02
CA GLY A 327 -7.13 -33.82 -23.29
C GLY A 327 -7.93 -32.76 -24.08
N THR A 328 -9.25 -32.74 -23.96
CA THR A 328 -10.13 -31.93 -24.83
C THR A 328 -11.23 -31.17 -24.09
N GLY A 329 -11.25 -31.18 -22.76
CA GLY A 329 -12.31 -30.55 -21.97
C GLY A 329 -13.54 -31.45 -21.74
N ALA A 330 -13.91 -32.34 -22.64
CA ALA A 330 -15.15 -33.11 -22.59
C ALA A 330 -15.34 -33.92 -21.30
N ARG A 331 -14.40 -34.83 -20.96
CA ARG A 331 -14.44 -35.61 -19.71
C ARG A 331 -14.34 -34.72 -18.47
N ALA A 332 -13.61 -33.63 -18.57
CA ALA A 332 -13.48 -32.65 -17.48
C ALA A 332 -14.78 -31.90 -17.19
N GLY A 333 -15.57 -31.56 -18.24
CA GLY A 333 -16.89 -30.97 -18.13
C GLY A 333 -17.90 -31.96 -17.51
N GLU A 334 -17.88 -33.22 -17.93
CA GLU A 334 -18.72 -34.29 -17.35
C GLU A 334 -18.43 -34.47 -15.84
N ALA A 335 -17.18 -34.49 -15.43
CA ALA A 335 -16.79 -34.56 -14.02
C ALA A 335 -17.29 -33.33 -13.22
N TYR A 336 -17.22 -32.13 -13.81
CA TYR A 336 -17.78 -30.91 -13.21
C TYR A 336 -19.30 -31.05 -13.00
N ASP A 337 -20.06 -31.52 -14.01
CA ASP A 337 -21.51 -31.68 -13.92
C ASP A 337 -21.91 -32.67 -12.85
N ILE A 338 -21.20 -33.83 -12.76
CA ILE A 338 -21.42 -34.83 -11.70
C ILE A 338 -21.19 -34.21 -10.32
N VAL A 339 -20.09 -33.51 -10.11
CA VAL A 339 -19.79 -32.86 -8.82
C VAL A 339 -20.84 -31.79 -8.51
N LYS A 340 -21.22 -30.99 -9.46
CA LYS A 340 -22.25 -29.96 -9.27
C LYS A 340 -23.60 -30.55 -8.85
N MET A 341 -23.97 -31.69 -9.43
CA MET A 341 -25.22 -32.39 -9.12
C MET A 341 -25.18 -33.10 -7.75
N LEU A 342 -24.09 -33.81 -7.46
CA LEU A 342 -24.03 -34.71 -6.30
C LEU A 342 -23.33 -34.10 -5.07
N ARG A 343 -22.44 -33.10 -5.29
CA ARG A 343 -21.64 -32.45 -4.26
C ARG A 343 -21.63 -30.91 -4.43
N PRO A 344 -22.80 -30.24 -4.44
CA PRO A 344 -22.91 -28.80 -4.74
C PRO A 344 -22.13 -27.89 -3.76
N GLU A 345 -21.74 -28.42 -2.61
CA GLU A 345 -20.89 -27.71 -1.64
C GLU A 345 -19.41 -27.59 -2.08
N ILE A 346 -18.98 -28.34 -3.11
CA ILE A 346 -17.63 -28.26 -3.67
C ILE A 346 -17.57 -27.16 -4.73
N THR A 347 -16.59 -26.27 -4.58
CA THR A 347 -16.30 -25.29 -5.64
C THR A 347 -15.39 -25.94 -6.68
N ALA A 348 -15.98 -26.25 -7.84
CA ALA A 348 -15.30 -26.91 -8.93
C ALA A 348 -15.33 -26.06 -10.21
N TYR A 349 -14.35 -26.31 -11.06
CA TYR A 349 -14.21 -25.78 -12.40
C TYR A 349 -13.66 -26.88 -13.32
N PHE A 350 -13.77 -26.68 -14.61
CA PHE A 350 -13.09 -27.54 -15.59
C PHE A 350 -12.36 -26.70 -16.64
N LEU A 351 -11.30 -27.28 -17.18
CA LEU A 351 -10.52 -26.65 -18.24
C LEU A 351 -11.07 -27.08 -19.58
N ASP A 352 -11.71 -26.15 -20.26
CA ASP A 352 -12.22 -26.31 -21.63
C ASP A 352 -11.13 -25.86 -22.62
N ALA A 353 -10.17 -26.78 -22.88
CA ALA A 353 -9.03 -26.53 -23.75
C ALA A 353 -8.45 -27.84 -24.29
N GLU A 354 -7.81 -27.77 -25.44
CA GLU A 354 -6.91 -28.84 -25.89
C GLU A 354 -5.63 -28.82 -25.07
N VAL A 355 -5.33 -29.90 -24.40
CA VAL A 355 -4.14 -30.05 -23.53
C VAL A 355 -3.28 -31.22 -24.02
N GLU A 356 -2.05 -30.91 -24.36
CA GLU A 356 -1.00 -31.91 -24.62
C GLU A 356 -0.16 -32.08 -23.38
N PHE A 357 0.03 -33.30 -22.93
CA PHE A 357 0.76 -33.64 -21.72
C PHE A 357 2.08 -34.34 -22.07
N ASN A 358 3.14 -33.93 -21.39
CA ASN A 358 4.47 -34.53 -21.57
C ASN A 358 4.90 -35.35 -20.35
N LYS A 359 5.75 -36.35 -20.55
CA LYS A 359 6.26 -37.24 -19.48
C LYS A 359 7.03 -36.51 -18.38
N ASP A 360 7.61 -35.34 -18.68
CA ASP A 360 8.36 -34.51 -17.73
C ASP A 360 7.46 -33.62 -16.87
N GLY A 361 6.13 -33.68 -17.07
CA GLY A 361 5.14 -32.87 -16.40
C GLY A 361 4.96 -31.48 -17.01
N SER A 362 5.65 -31.20 -18.13
CA SER A 362 5.33 -30.01 -18.94
C SER A 362 4.08 -30.25 -19.79
N TYR A 363 3.46 -29.18 -20.25
CA TYR A 363 2.22 -29.25 -21.02
C TYR A 363 2.09 -28.07 -21.97
N SER A 364 1.33 -28.24 -23.03
CA SER A 364 0.88 -27.18 -23.90
C SER A 364 -0.65 -27.10 -23.90
N MET A 365 -1.21 -25.89 -24.12
CA MET A 365 -2.65 -25.66 -24.09
C MET A 365 -3.06 -24.69 -25.17
N LYS A 366 -4.17 -25.00 -25.85
CA LYS A 366 -4.84 -24.15 -26.86
C LYS A 366 -6.31 -24.04 -26.52
N ASN A 367 -6.93 -22.87 -26.81
CA ASN A 367 -8.38 -22.77 -26.76
C ASN A 367 -9.00 -23.68 -27.81
N ILE A 368 -10.12 -24.29 -27.50
CA ILE A 368 -10.99 -24.96 -28.48
C ILE A 368 -11.67 -23.82 -29.24
N GLU A 369 -11.52 -23.79 -30.59
CA GLU A 369 -12.16 -22.79 -31.47
C GLU A 369 -13.68 -22.98 -31.56
#